data_ec7d85357996a2ed43d22749b8123670
#
_entry.id   ec7d85357996a2ed43d22749b8123670
#
_cell.length_a   1.000
_cell.length_b   1.000
_cell.length_c   1.000
_cell.angle_alpha   90.00
_cell.angle_beta   90.00
_cell.angle_gamma   90.00
#
_symmetry.space_group_name_H-M   'P 1'
#
loop_
_entity.id
_entity.type
_entity.pdbx_description
1 polymer ?
#
loop_
_entity_poly.entity_id
_entity_poly.type
_entity_poly.pdbx_seq_one_letter_code
_entity_poly.pdbx_strand_id
1 'polypeptide(L)'
;MSINLITDKEFSQFQRFIYDAAGISLSSAKKAMVGGRLAKRLKQYQLDTYGEYFHLLTSGQAPAELQVAVDLLTTNETYFFRESKHFDLLLNLATAARDNPGQLRSPFRVWSAASSTGEEAYSIAMVLADRLGPDRWEIIGSDISSRVLQQAKLGHYAAERTKHIPPAYLKKFCLKGMDQQAGTLLVDRSLRSRVQFMQINLNETLPKIGTFDVIFLRNVMIYFDGDTKRQVVARILSLLKPGGYFFIGHSETLNDISDAVQSVAPSIYRKK
;
A
#
# COMPACT_ATOMS: atom_id res chain seq x y z
N MET A 1 -28.27 -20.24 11.07
CA MET A 1 -27.09 -21.01 11.48
C MET A 1 -26.18 -20.13 12.30
N SER A 2 -25.81 -20.54 13.52
CA SER A 2 -24.80 -19.85 14.32
C SER A 2 -23.44 -20.36 13.87
N ILE A 3 -22.60 -19.48 13.33
CA ILE A 3 -21.22 -19.83 12.99
C ILE A 3 -20.46 -20.09 14.30
N ASN A 4 -19.82 -21.25 14.39
CA ASN A 4 -18.95 -21.59 15.50
C ASN A 4 -17.76 -20.60 15.59
N LEU A 5 -17.26 -20.39 16.80
CA LEU A 5 -16.02 -19.62 16.96
C LEU A 5 -14.85 -20.36 16.32
N ILE A 6 -13.94 -19.64 15.69
CA ILE A 6 -12.73 -20.20 15.11
C ILE A 6 -11.88 -20.90 16.20
N THR A 7 -11.54 -22.15 16.00
CA THR A 7 -10.67 -22.93 16.91
C THR A 7 -9.21 -22.55 16.76
N ASP A 8 -8.33 -22.96 17.70
CA ASP A 8 -6.89 -22.70 17.60
C ASP A 8 -6.25 -23.42 16.40
N LYS A 9 -6.72 -24.63 16.09
CA LYS A 9 -6.27 -25.41 14.93
C LYS A 9 -6.61 -24.70 13.62
N GLU A 10 -7.84 -24.26 13.47
CA GLU A 10 -8.28 -23.51 12.27
C GLU A 10 -7.55 -22.19 12.14
N PHE A 11 -7.39 -21.44 13.25
CA PHE A 11 -6.62 -20.21 13.25
C PHE A 11 -5.17 -20.43 12.80
N SER A 12 -4.52 -21.51 13.26
CA SER A 12 -3.15 -21.86 12.83
C SER A 12 -3.06 -22.16 11.34
N GLN A 13 -4.12 -22.72 10.74
CA GLN A 13 -4.19 -22.93 9.29
C GLN A 13 -4.21 -21.58 8.55
N PHE A 14 -5.00 -20.59 9.01
CA PHE A 14 -5.04 -19.27 8.41
C PHE A 14 -3.79 -18.43 8.68
N GLN A 15 -3.13 -18.61 9.84
CA GLN A 15 -1.81 -18.02 10.10
C GLN A 15 -0.80 -18.46 9.03
N ARG A 16 -0.71 -19.79 8.80
CA ARG A 16 0.19 -20.34 7.79
C ARG A 16 -0.21 -19.89 6.38
N PHE A 17 -1.48 -19.95 6.05
CA PHE A 17 -2.00 -19.52 4.75
C PHE A 17 -1.57 -18.10 4.40
N ILE A 18 -1.81 -17.13 5.30
CA ILE A 18 -1.48 -15.73 5.00
C ILE A 18 0.03 -15.44 5.06
N TYR A 19 0.77 -16.21 5.86
CA TYR A 19 2.22 -16.16 5.87
C TYR A 19 2.80 -16.66 4.54
N ASP A 20 2.37 -17.80 4.06
CA ASP A 20 2.82 -18.38 2.79
C ASP A 20 2.41 -17.49 1.60
N ALA A 21 1.19 -16.94 1.62
CA ALA A 21 0.67 -16.11 0.55
C ALA A 21 1.27 -14.69 0.52
N ALA A 22 1.53 -14.07 1.66
CA ALA A 22 1.83 -12.64 1.74
C ALA A 22 3.00 -12.27 2.68
N GLY A 23 3.63 -13.23 3.34
CA GLY A 23 4.66 -12.99 4.36
C GLY A 23 4.12 -12.38 5.67
N ILE A 24 2.79 -12.30 5.83
CA ILE A 24 2.16 -11.68 7.00
C ILE A 24 2.17 -12.63 8.19
N SER A 25 2.82 -12.24 9.27
CA SER A 25 2.86 -12.95 10.54
C SER A 25 1.73 -12.47 11.45
N LEU A 26 0.76 -13.33 11.73
CA LEU A 26 -0.35 -13.03 12.64
C LEU A 26 -0.06 -13.56 14.05
N SER A 27 -0.12 -12.70 15.06
CA SER A 27 -0.04 -13.15 16.45
C SER A 27 -1.34 -13.83 16.91
N SER A 28 -1.27 -14.64 17.97
CA SER A 28 -2.44 -15.34 18.55
C SER A 28 -3.56 -14.37 18.96
N ALA A 29 -3.22 -13.12 19.34
CA ALA A 29 -4.20 -12.08 19.66
C ALA A 29 -5.11 -11.68 18.47
N LYS A 30 -4.74 -12.03 17.24
CA LYS A 30 -5.53 -11.75 16.03
C LYS A 30 -6.61 -12.78 15.71
N LYS A 31 -6.74 -13.85 16.51
CA LYS A 31 -7.71 -14.95 16.30
C LYS A 31 -9.14 -14.44 16.11
N ALA A 32 -9.63 -13.61 17.02
CA ALA A 32 -11.00 -13.05 16.95
C ALA A 32 -11.19 -12.17 15.68
N MET A 33 -10.18 -11.39 15.31
CA MET A 33 -10.20 -10.58 14.08
C MET A 33 -10.31 -11.46 12.82
N VAL A 34 -9.53 -12.54 12.73
CA VAL A 34 -9.57 -13.47 11.60
C VAL A 34 -10.96 -14.11 11.50
N GLY A 35 -11.48 -14.65 12.61
CA GLY A 35 -12.83 -15.20 12.65
C GLY A 35 -13.89 -14.21 12.19
N GLY A 36 -13.88 -12.99 12.74
CA GLY A 36 -14.84 -11.95 12.37
C GLY A 36 -14.78 -11.56 10.88
N ARG A 37 -13.57 -11.46 10.32
CA ARG A 37 -13.38 -11.10 8.89
C ARG A 37 -13.86 -12.20 7.95
N LEU A 38 -13.64 -13.46 8.28
CA LEU A 38 -14.00 -14.61 7.43
C LEU A 38 -15.45 -15.06 7.62
N ALA A 39 -16.12 -14.73 8.71
CA ALA A 39 -17.48 -15.20 9.04
C ALA A 39 -18.51 -14.96 7.93
N LYS A 40 -18.40 -13.83 7.21
CA LYS A 40 -19.31 -13.54 6.07
C LYS A 40 -19.11 -14.50 4.91
N ARG A 41 -17.89 -15.03 4.74
CA ARG A 41 -17.58 -15.99 3.67
C ARG A 41 -18.17 -17.35 3.97
N LEU A 42 -18.08 -17.81 5.24
CA LEU A 42 -18.72 -19.03 5.67
C LEU A 42 -20.21 -19.00 5.36
N LYS A 43 -20.90 -17.91 5.72
CA LYS A 43 -22.33 -17.73 5.38
C LYS A 43 -22.60 -17.80 3.88
N GLN A 44 -21.76 -17.14 3.07
CA GLN A 44 -21.94 -17.10 1.62
C GLN A 44 -21.82 -18.48 0.98
N TYR A 45 -20.92 -19.33 1.50
CA TYR A 45 -20.71 -20.71 1.01
C TYR A 45 -21.51 -21.76 1.78
N GLN A 46 -22.37 -21.33 2.73
CA GLN A 46 -23.19 -22.20 3.56
C GLN A 46 -22.35 -23.24 4.35
N LEU A 47 -21.22 -22.80 4.86
CA LEU A 47 -20.28 -23.59 5.65
C LEU A 47 -20.48 -23.33 7.15
N ASP A 48 -20.32 -24.36 7.97
CA ASP A 48 -20.50 -24.30 9.42
C ASP A 48 -19.18 -24.03 10.17
N THR A 49 -18.06 -24.39 9.58
CA THR A 49 -16.72 -24.30 10.22
C THR A 49 -15.70 -23.57 9.37
N TYR A 50 -14.70 -22.98 10.03
CA TYR A 50 -13.55 -22.36 9.34
C TYR A 50 -12.65 -23.40 8.68
N GLY A 51 -12.65 -24.65 9.17
CA GLY A 51 -11.94 -25.77 8.56
C GLY A 51 -12.51 -26.11 7.18
N GLU A 52 -13.83 -26.13 7.02
CA GLU A 52 -14.48 -26.32 5.72
C GLU A 52 -14.13 -25.19 4.74
N TYR A 53 -14.12 -23.93 5.22
CA TYR A 53 -13.72 -22.82 4.40
C TYR A 53 -12.24 -22.90 3.99
N PHE A 54 -11.37 -23.30 4.91
CA PHE A 54 -9.96 -23.53 4.59
C PHE A 54 -9.80 -24.64 3.53
N HIS A 55 -10.56 -25.72 3.64
CA HIS A 55 -10.57 -26.78 2.64
C HIS A 55 -11.04 -26.27 1.27
N LEU A 56 -12.09 -25.45 1.22
CA LEU A 56 -12.54 -24.81 -0.02
C LEU A 56 -11.41 -24.00 -0.67
N LEU A 57 -10.68 -23.19 0.11
CA LEU A 57 -9.54 -22.40 -0.38
C LEU A 57 -8.41 -23.27 -0.97
N THR A 58 -8.14 -24.43 -0.35
CA THR A 58 -7.00 -25.28 -0.73
C THR A 58 -7.34 -26.38 -1.73
N SER A 59 -8.61 -26.66 -1.96
CA SER A 59 -9.07 -27.71 -2.88
C SER A 59 -8.98 -27.35 -4.37
N GLY A 60 -8.75 -26.08 -4.70
CA GLY A 60 -8.79 -25.58 -6.09
C GLY A 60 -10.20 -25.41 -6.68
N GLN A 61 -11.26 -25.68 -5.89
CA GLN A 61 -12.65 -25.54 -6.36
C GLN A 61 -13.09 -24.08 -6.52
N ALA A 62 -12.46 -23.16 -5.79
CA ALA A 62 -12.80 -21.75 -5.82
C ALA A 62 -11.51 -20.87 -5.91
N PRO A 63 -10.78 -20.88 -7.03
CA PRO A 63 -9.48 -20.21 -7.12
C PRO A 63 -9.57 -18.69 -6.90
N ALA A 64 -10.68 -18.05 -7.28
CA ALA A 64 -10.90 -16.63 -7.01
C ALA A 64 -11.06 -16.32 -5.52
N GLU A 65 -11.47 -17.29 -4.71
CA GLU A 65 -11.71 -17.13 -3.28
C GLU A 65 -10.40 -16.98 -2.48
N LEU A 66 -9.29 -17.52 -2.99
CA LEU A 66 -7.96 -17.30 -2.41
C LEU A 66 -7.65 -15.81 -2.29
N GLN A 67 -7.87 -15.05 -3.37
CA GLN A 67 -7.65 -13.59 -3.36
C GLN A 67 -8.60 -12.89 -2.39
N VAL A 68 -9.85 -13.30 -2.31
CA VAL A 68 -10.81 -12.75 -1.35
C VAL A 68 -10.37 -12.99 0.08
N ALA A 69 -9.85 -14.18 0.40
CA ALA A 69 -9.32 -14.48 1.72
C ALA A 69 -8.10 -13.61 2.06
N VAL A 70 -7.16 -13.42 1.11
CA VAL A 70 -6.03 -12.50 1.26
C VAL A 70 -6.52 -11.08 1.50
N ASP A 71 -7.47 -10.58 0.70
CA ASP A 71 -8.06 -9.24 0.83
C ASP A 71 -8.70 -9.01 2.21
N LEU A 72 -9.33 -10.04 2.78
CA LEU A 72 -9.96 -9.97 4.10
C LEU A 72 -8.96 -10.04 5.25
N LEU A 73 -7.86 -10.77 5.08
CA LEU A 73 -6.85 -10.97 6.12
C LEU A 73 -5.81 -9.84 6.17
N THR A 74 -5.66 -9.06 5.11
CA THR A 74 -4.80 -7.86 5.10
C THR A 74 -5.41 -6.72 5.92
N THR A 75 -4.55 -5.87 6.48
CA THR A 75 -4.96 -4.64 7.17
C THR A 75 -4.51 -3.44 6.35
N ASN A 76 -5.47 -2.60 5.96
CA ASN A 76 -5.28 -1.57 4.94
C ASN A 76 -5.55 -0.14 5.47
N GLU A 77 -5.13 0.14 6.71
CA GLU A 77 -5.33 1.46 7.34
C GLU A 77 -4.41 2.50 6.69
N THR A 78 -5.01 3.54 6.13
CA THR A 78 -4.31 4.64 5.48
C THR A 78 -5.15 5.92 5.49
N TYR A 79 -4.50 7.07 5.30
CA TYR A 79 -5.14 8.37 5.10
C TYR A 79 -4.21 9.32 4.33
N PHE A 80 -4.79 10.37 3.74
CA PHE A 80 -4.04 11.36 2.98
C PHE A 80 -2.98 12.06 3.86
N PHE A 81 -1.78 12.29 3.32
CA PHE A 81 -0.67 12.97 3.99
C PHE A 81 -0.27 12.39 5.34
N ARG A 82 -0.48 11.07 5.55
CA ARG A 82 -0.01 10.36 6.73
C ARG A 82 1.49 10.58 6.91
N GLU A 83 1.93 11.00 8.13
CA GLU A 83 3.32 11.33 8.46
C GLU A 83 3.84 12.47 7.54
N SER A 84 3.25 13.64 7.67
CA SER A 84 3.40 14.80 6.77
C SER A 84 4.84 15.20 6.45
N LYS A 85 5.79 15.01 7.38
CA LYS A 85 7.23 15.31 7.18
C LYS A 85 7.85 14.57 5.98
N HIS A 86 7.31 13.40 5.62
CA HIS A 86 7.76 12.68 4.43
C HIS A 86 7.43 13.46 3.15
N PHE A 87 6.28 14.11 3.11
CA PHE A 87 5.86 14.92 1.97
C PHE A 87 6.61 16.25 1.89
N ASP A 88 7.08 16.80 3.03
CA ASP A 88 7.96 17.98 3.04
C ASP A 88 9.30 17.65 2.36
N LEU A 89 9.91 16.50 2.67
CA LEU A 89 11.13 16.08 1.98
C LEU A 89 10.87 15.76 0.51
N LEU A 90 9.78 15.06 0.18
CA LEU A 90 9.40 14.80 -1.21
C LEU A 90 9.27 16.12 -2.00
N LEU A 91 8.68 17.16 -1.39
CA LEU A 91 8.58 18.48 -1.96
C LEU A 91 9.95 19.08 -2.28
N ASN A 92 10.92 18.96 -1.36
CA ASN A 92 12.28 19.44 -1.57
C ASN A 92 12.99 18.66 -2.69
N LEU A 93 12.81 17.33 -2.76
CA LEU A 93 13.37 16.49 -3.83
C LEU A 93 12.78 16.87 -5.20
N ALA A 94 11.47 17.06 -5.27
CA ALA A 94 10.79 17.51 -6.50
C ALA A 94 11.26 18.91 -6.92
N THR A 95 11.47 19.83 -5.96
CA THR A 95 11.99 21.18 -6.23
C THR A 95 13.41 21.10 -6.79
N ALA A 96 14.29 20.31 -6.18
CA ALA A 96 15.66 20.11 -6.66
C ALA A 96 15.69 19.51 -8.08
N ALA A 97 14.79 18.56 -8.35
CA ALA A 97 14.65 17.95 -9.68
C ALA A 97 14.15 18.95 -10.73
N ARG A 98 13.22 19.85 -10.37
CA ARG A 98 12.74 20.92 -11.24
C ARG A 98 13.86 21.92 -11.59
N ASP A 99 14.64 22.30 -10.58
CA ASP A 99 15.67 23.34 -10.70
C ASP A 99 16.93 22.84 -11.45
N ASN A 100 17.07 21.50 -11.60
CA ASN A 100 18.13 20.84 -12.34
C ASN A 100 17.58 19.98 -13.50
N PRO A 101 16.92 20.55 -14.50
CA PRO A 101 16.23 19.80 -15.55
C PRO A 101 17.18 18.96 -16.42
N GLY A 102 18.46 19.31 -16.49
CA GLY A 102 19.49 18.53 -17.19
C GLY A 102 19.80 17.17 -16.57
N GLN A 103 19.46 16.97 -15.30
CA GLN A 103 19.56 15.68 -14.59
C GLN A 103 18.30 14.82 -14.78
N LEU A 104 17.16 15.41 -15.12
CA LEU A 104 15.92 14.70 -15.41
C LEU A 104 15.86 14.29 -16.90
N ARG A 105 16.62 13.26 -17.27
CA ARG A 105 16.53 12.64 -18.61
C ARG A 105 15.26 11.79 -18.80
N SER A 106 14.52 11.54 -17.72
CA SER A 106 13.26 10.76 -17.65
C SER A 106 12.34 11.37 -16.62
N PRO A 107 11.05 11.04 -16.63
CA PRO A 107 10.13 11.46 -15.56
C PRO A 107 10.65 11.09 -14.16
N PHE A 108 10.36 11.92 -13.15
CA PHE A 108 10.61 11.63 -11.75
C PHE A 108 9.68 10.51 -11.30
N ARG A 109 10.22 9.35 -10.96
CA ARG A 109 9.44 8.15 -10.71
C ARG A 109 9.36 7.82 -9.24
N VAL A 110 8.13 7.62 -8.75
CA VAL A 110 7.87 7.24 -7.36
C VAL A 110 7.05 5.94 -7.32
N TRP A 111 7.39 5.08 -6.38
CA TRP A 111 6.62 3.88 -6.09
C TRP A 111 6.05 3.94 -4.67
N SER A 112 4.72 3.90 -4.55
CA SER A 112 4.00 3.66 -3.30
C SER A 112 3.74 2.15 -3.20
N ALA A 113 4.63 1.45 -2.53
CA ALA A 113 4.57 0.00 -2.32
C ALA A 113 3.70 -0.29 -1.08
N ALA A 114 2.62 -1.03 -1.23
CA ALA A 114 1.52 -1.20 -0.27
C ALA A 114 0.67 0.09 -0.13
N SER A 115 0.18 0.61 -1.28
CA SER A 115 -0.55 1.88 -1.40
C SER A 115 -1.97 1.85 -0.81
N SER A 116 -2.46 0.69 -0.39
CA SER A 116 -3.83 0.50 0.12
C SER A 116 -4.88 1.11 -0.81
N THR A 117 -5.82 1.88 -0.27
CA THR A 117 -6.90 2.54 -1.01
C THR A 117 -6.46 3.81 -1.76
N GLY A 118 -5.14 4.06 -1.89
CA GLY A 118 -4.56 5.03 -2.81
C GLY A 118 -4.27 6.42 -2.24
N GLU A 119 -4.63 6.70 -0.98
CA GLU A 119 -4.43 8.01 -0.37
C GLU A 119 -2.96 8.46 -0.36
N GLU A 120 -2.01 7.54 -0.11
CA GLU A 120 -0.58 7.84 -0.18
C GLU A 120 -0.16 8.18 -1.60
N ALA A 121 -0.52 7.36 -2.58
CA ALA A 121 -0.16 7.59 -3.98
C ALA A 121 -0.71 8.93 -4.50
N TYR A 122 -1.93 9.30 -4.13
CA TYR A 122 -2.50 10.59 -4.50
C TYR A 122 -1.92 11.77 -3.72
N SER A 123 -1.52 11.58 -2.47
CA SER A 123 -0.77 12.61 -1.73
C SER A 123 0.58 12.90 -2.40
N ILE A 124 1.29 11.85 -2.85
CA ILE A 124 2.50 11.97 -3.66
C ILE A 124 2.21 12.72 -4.97
N ALA A 125 1.13 12.34 -5.66
CA ALA A 125 0.72 12.97 -6.93
C ALA A 125 0.44 14.47 -6.79
N MET A 126 -0.24 14.87 -5.72
CA MET A 126 -0.51 16.30 -5.43
C MET A 126 0.79 17.09 -5.26
N VAL A 127 1.76 16.56 -4.51
CA VAL A 127 3.07 17.20 -4.31
C VAL A 127 3.84 17.32 -5.62
N LEU A 128 3.93 16.23 -6.39
CA LEU A 128 4.69 16.22 -7.64
C LEU A 128 4.05 17.10 -8.71
N ALA A 129 2.73 17.06 -8.87
CA ALA A 129 2.00 17.91 -9.82
C ALA A 129 2.14 19.40 -9.50
N ASP A 130 2.16 19.74 -8.20
CA ASP A 130 2.35 21.12 -7.77
C ASP A 130 3.76 21.64 -8.09
N ARG A 131 4.78 20.81 -8.02
CA ARG A 131 6.18 21.23 -8.18
C ARG A 131 6.76 21.00 -9.57
N LEU A 132 6.44 19.89 -10.21
CA LEU A 132 7.01 19.49 -11.50
C LEU A 132 6.09 19.80 -12.69
N GLY A 133 4.86 20.24 -12.42
CA GLY A 133 3.84 20.38 -13.45
C GLY A 133 3.26 19.05 -13.89
N PRO A 134 2.46 19.01 -14.99
CA PRO A 134 1.63 17.85 -15.31
C PRO A 134 2.41 16.64 -15.87
N ASP A 135 3.57 16.85 -16.49
CA ASP A 135 4.13 15.83 -17.41
C ASP A 135 5.47 15.22 -17.01
N ARG A 136 6.05 15.65 -15.90
CA ARG A 136 7.42 15.29 -15.53
C ARG A 136 7.54 14.23 -14.43
N TRP A 137 6.48 13.52 -14.12
CA TRP A 137 6.49 12.49 -13.07
C TRP A 137 5.57 11.33 -13.40
N GLU A 138 5.86 10.19 -12.78
CA GLU A 138 5.07 8.97 -12.85
C GLU A 138 5.00 8.33 -11.46
N ILE A 139 3.84 7.77 -11.11
CA ILE A 139 3.65 7.06 -9.86
C ILE A 139 3.11 5.66 -10.15
N ILE A 140 3.73 4.67 -9.50
CA ILE A 140 3.14 3.34 -9.36
C ILE A 140 2.63 3.22 -7.93
N GLY A 141 1.33 2.91 -7.76
CA GLY A 141 0.75 2.43 -6.52
C GLY A 141 0.56 0.92 -6.61
N SER A 142 0.98 0.16 -5.61
CA SER A 142 0.75 -1.28 -5.62
C SER A 142 0.27 -1.79 -4.26
N ASP A 143 -0.49 -2.87 -4.28
CA ASP A 143 -0.93 -3.57 -3.08
C ASP A 143 -1.16 -5.05 -3.42
N ILE A 144 -1.14 -5.93 -2.43
CA ILE A 144 -1.52 -7.33 -2.61
C ILE A 144 -3.05 -7.48 -2.67
N SER A 145 -3.78 -6.58 -2.03
CA SER A 145 -5.25 -6.60 -1.98
C SER A 145 -5.85 -6.00 -3.24
N SER A 146 -6.53 -6.85 -4.01
CA SER A 146 -7.24 -6.44 -5.22
C SER A 146 -8.39 -5.48 -4.91
N ARG A 147 -9.06 -5.67 -3.78
CA ARG A 147 -10.18 -4.85 -3.31
C ARG A 147 -9.78 -3.39 -3.07
N VAL A 148 -8.65 -3.14 -2.40
CA VAL A 148 -8.20 -1.77 -2.14
C VAL A 148 -7.71 -1.08 -3.39
N LEU A 149 -7.10 -1.82 -4.32
CA LEU A 149 -6.68 -1.27 -5.62
C LEU A 149 -7.86 -0.84 -6.49
N GLN A 150 -9.01 -1.54 -6.41
CA GLN A 150 -10.23 -1.10 -7.08
C GLN A 150 -10.68 0.27 -6.54
N GLN A 151 -10.68 0.44 -5.21
CA GLN A 151 -10.98 1.73 -4.58
C GLN A 151 -9.98 2.82 -4.96
N ALA A 152 -8.68 2.48 -4.96
CA ALA A 152 -7.62 3.40 -5.37
C ALA A 152 -7.80 3.91 -6.81
N LYS A 153 -8.13 3.01 -7.75
CA LYS A 153 -8.37 3.37 -9.16
C LYS A 153 -9.56 4.32 -9.35
N LEU A 154 -10.59 4.22 -8.51
CA LEU A 154 -11.71 5.16 -8.54
C LEU A 154 -11.27 6.58 -8.11
N GLY A 155 -10.37 6.69 -7.14
CA GLY A 155 -9.95 7.97 -6.58
C GLY A 155 -11.08 8.74 -5.90
N HIS A 156 -12.11 8.04 -5.45
CA HIS A 156 -13.33 8.59 -4.87
C HIS A 156 -13.42 8.22 -3.39
N TYR A 157 -13.54 9.22 -2.54
CA TYR A 157 -13.42 9.08 -1.09
C TYR A 157 -14.55 9.80 -0.36
N ALA A 158 -14.96 9.27 0.80
CA ALA A 158 -15.80 10.01 1.73
C ALA A 158 -15.05 11.24 2.27
N ALA A 159 -15.75 12.36 2.47
CA ALA A 159 -15.15 13.63 2.90
C ALA A 159 -14.38 13.52 4.22
N GLU A 160 -14.81 12.64 5.13
CA GLU A 160 -14.14 12.39 6.40
C GLU A 160 -12.70 11.89 6.22
N ARG A 161 -12.40 11.16 5.16
CA ARG A 161 -11.06 10.65 4.83
C ARG A 161 -10.10 11.71 4.29
N THR A 162 -10.63 12.87 3.89
CA THR A 162 -9.88 13.92 3.20
C THR A 162 -9.39 15.04 4.11
N LYS A 163 -9.66 14.96 5.42
CA LYS A 163 -9.36 15.98 6.43
C LYS A 163 -7.89 16.41 6.50
N HIS A 164 -6.99 15.51 6.11
CA HIS A 164 -5.54 15.76 6.16
C HIS A 164 -4.98 16.31 4.85
N ILE A 165 -5.81 16.49 3.80
CA ILE A 165 -5.36 17.12 2.57
C ILE A 165 -5.19 18.63 2.83
N PRO A 166 -4.01 19.22 2.53
CA PRO A 166 -3.82 20.66 2.65
C PRO A 166 -4.87 21.43 1.86
N PRO A 167 -5.45 22.52 2.40
CA PRO A 167 -6.53 23.28 1.74
C PRO A 167 -6.21 23.73 0.32
N ALA A 168 -4.95 24.09 0.07
CA ALA A 168 -4.48 24.48 -1.27
C ALA A 168 -4.57 23.31 -2.28
N TYR A 169 -4.18 22.11 -1.86
CA TYR A 169 -4.25 20.91 -2.70
C TYR A 169 -5.69 20.42 -2.85
N LEU A 170 -6.50 20.51 -1.78
CA LEU A 170 -7.91 20.18 -1.86
C LEU A 170 -8.62 21.01 -2.94
N LYS A 171 -8.38 22.33 -2.97
CA LYS A 171 -8.95 23.25 -3.96
C LYS A 171 -8.40 22.99 -5.37
N LYS A 172 -7.12 22.66 -5.49
CA LYS A 172 -6.43 22.54 -6.79
C LYS A 172 -6.63 21.20 -7.48
N PHE A 173 -6.73 20.11 -6.69
CA PHE A 173 -6.63 18.74 -7.19
C PHE A 173 -7.82 17.85 -6.86
N CYS A 174 -8.88 18.39 -6.28
CA CYS A 174 -10.02 17.62 -5.85
C CYS A 174 -11.33 18.26 -6.28
N LEU A 175 -12.30 17.43 -6.63
CA LEU A 175 -13.66 17.80 -6.96
C LEU A 175 -14.58 17.41 -5.80
N LYS A 176 -15.36 18.37 -5.30
CA LYS A 176 -16.37 18.12 -4.25
C LYS A 176 -17.60 17.49 -4.88
N GLY A 177 -18.08 16.40 -4.28
CA GLY A 177 -19.34 15.77 -4.68
C GLY A 177 -20.54 16.69 -4.39
N MET A 178 -21.49 16.71 -5.33
CA MET A 178 -22.75 17.44 -5.23
C MET A 178 -23.92 16.47 -5.36
N ASP A 179 -25.11 16.92 -5.01
CA ASP A 179 -26.37 16.19 -5.10
C ASP A 179 -26.25 14.76 -4.49
N GLN A 180 -26.41 13.73 -5.29
CA GLN A 180 -26.30 12.32 -4.85
C GLN A 180 -24.88 11.94 -4.39
N GLN A 181 -23.86 12.70 -4.76
CA GLN A 181 -22.48 12.52 -4.35
C GLN A 181 -22.08 13.47 -3.19
N ALA A 182 -23.03 14.20 -2.59
CA ALA A 182 -22.75 15.10 -1.46
C ALA A 182 -22.05 14.31 -0.32
N GLY A 183 -21.07 14.95 0.31
CA GLY A 183 -20.25 14.27 1.34
C GLY A 183 -19.11 13.41 0.80
N THR A 184 -18.83 13.48 -0.51
CA THR A 184 -17.70 12.79 -1.12
C THR A 184 -16.73 13.74 -1.80
N LEU A 185 -15.56 13.21 -2.17
CA LEU A 185 -14.51 13.90 -2.89
C LEU A 185 -13.95 12.97 -3.97
N LEU A 186 -13.73 13.52 -5.17
CA LEU A 186 -13.05 12.83 -6.27
C LEU A 186 -11.70 13.51 -6.52
N VAL A 187 -10.62 12.74 -6.55
CA VAL A 187 -9.31 13.24 -7.01
C VAL A 187 -9.41 13.61 -8.49
N ASP A 188 -8.83 14.74 -8.88
CA ASP A 188 -8.91 15.24 -10.24
C ASP A 188 -8.35 14.25 -11.27
N ARG A 189 -8.93 14.23 -12.46
CA ARG A 189 -8.53 13.31 -13.54
C ARG A 189 -7.07 13.49 -13.95
N SER A 190 -6.54 14.71 -13.91
CA SER A 190 -5.14 15.01 -14.24
C SER A 190 -4.16 14.24 -13.37
N LEU A 191 -4.49 14.02 -12.09
CA LEU A 191 -3.69 13.18 -11.20
C LEU A 191 -3.99 11.69 -11.41
N ARG A 192 -5.27 11.31 -11.48
CA ARG A 192 -5.68 9.89 -11.61
C ARG A 192 -5.10 9.22 -12.86
N SER A 193 -4.98 9.95 -13.96
CA SER A 193 -4.43 9.41 -15.22
C SER A 193 -2.91 9.16 -15.17
N ARG A 194 -2.21 9.67 -14.14
CA ARG A 194 -0.76 9.58 -13.97
C ARG A 194 -0.32 8.64 -12.85
N VAL A 195 -1.27 8.11 -12.10
CA VAL A 195 -1.01 7.09 -11.07
C VAL A 195 -1.48 5.75 -11.61
N GLN A 196 -0.53 4.84 -11.84
CA GLN A 196 -0.84 3.48 -12.26
C GLN A 196 -0.95 2.57 -11.02
N PHE A 197 -2.13 1.95 -10.84
CA PHE A 197 -2.34 0.97 -9.77
C PHE A 197 -2.24 -0.45 -10.31
N MET A 198 -1.42 -1.29 -9.65
CA MET A 198 -1.21 -2.69 -10.01
C MET A 198 -1.12 -3.58 -8.78
N GLN A 199 -1.53 -4.83 -8.94
CA GLN A 199 -1.39 -5.82 -7.88
C GLN A 199 0.06 -6.34 -7.87
N ILE A 200 0.71 -6.23 -6.71
CA ILE A 200 2.06 -6.75 -6.48
C ILE A 200 2.11 -7.41 -5.10
N ASN A 201 2.55 -8.65 -5.07
CA ASN A 201 2.93 -9.33 -3.84
C ASN A 201 4.41 -9.06 -3.55
N LEU A 202 4.70 -8.31 -2.49
CA LEU A 202 6.07 -7.98 -2.10
C LEU A 202 6.86 -9.21 -1.62
N ASN A 203 6.17 -10.28 -1.26
CA ASN A 203 6.77 -11.55 -0.84
C ASN A 203 7.23 -12.43 -2.02
N GLU A 204 6.92 -12.05 -3.24
CA GLU A 204 7.29 -12.74 -4.48
C GLU A 204 8.34 -11.97 -5.30
N THR A 205 8.75 -12.55 -6.42
CA THR A 205 9.60 -11.87 -7.41
C THR A 205 8.86 -10.66 -7.98
N LEU A 206 9.47 -9.48 -7.88
CA LEU A 206 8.86 -8.24 -8.34
C LEU A 206 8.78 -8.20 -9.88
N PRO A 207 7.69 -7.67 -10.44
CA PRO A 207 7.56 -7.48 -11.88
C PRO A 207 8.57 -6.42 -12.40
N LYS A 208 8.80 -6.43 -13.71
CA LYS A 208 9.68 -5.45 -14.37
C LYS A 208 9.00 -4.09 -14.50
N ILE A 209 8.99 -3.31 -13.43
CA ILE A 209 8.36 -1.98 -13.35
C ILE A 209 9.36 -0.82 -13.48
N GLY A 210 10.62 -1.12 -13.77
CA GLY A 210 11.69 -0.12 -13.90
C GLY A 210 12.23 0.34 -12.54
N THR A 211 13.05 1.41 -12.56
CA THR A 211 13.67 1.96 -11.36
C THR A 211 13.03 3.27 -10.93
N PHE A 212 13.17 3.62 -9.64
CA PHE A 212 12.50 4.75 -9.01
C PHE A 212 13.49 5.71 -8.35
N ASP A 213 13.16 6.98 -8.35
CA ASP A 213 13.87 8.04 -7.62
C ASP A 213 13.52 7.99 -6.12
N VAL A 214 12.26 7.63 -5.82
CA VAL A 214 11.75 7.49 -4.46
C VAL A 214 10.84 6.27 -4.36
N ILE A 215 10.97 5.53 -3.25
CA ILE A 215 10.08 4.43 -2.91
C ILE A 215 9.52 4.66 -1.51
N PHE A 216 8.20 4.54 -1.36
CA PHE A 216 7.48 4.51 -0.09
C PHE A 216 7.10 3.05 0.22
N LEU A 217 7.58 2.53 1.34
CA LEU A 217 7.16 1.24 1.93
C LEU A 217 6.81 1.49 3.38
N ARG A 218 5.62 1.98 3.65
CA ARG A 218 5.26 2.52 4.95
C ARG A 218 4.18 1.72 5.63
N ASN A 219 4.38 1.46 6.93
CA ASN A 219 3.41 0.81 7.80
C ASN A 219 2.94 -0.58 7.31
N VAL A 220 3.81 -1.32 6.63
CA VAL A 220 3.58 -2.67 6.15
C VAL A 220 4.59 -3.68 6.71
N MET A 221 5.85 -3.27 6.92
CA MET A 221 6.87 -4.16 7.48
C MET A 221 6.57 -4.58 8.93
N ILE A 222 5.70 -3.86 9.62
CA ILE A 222 5.20 -4.23 10.96
C ILE A 222 4.47 -5.58 10.97
N TYR A 223 4.02 -6.07 9.81
CA TYR A 223 3.34 -7.36 9.66
C TYR A 223 4.30 -8.51 9.30
N PHE A 224 5.55 -8.22 8.98
CA PHE A 224 6.55 -9.20 8.54
C PHE A 224 7.46 -9.62 9.70
N ASP A 225 7.92 -10.86 9.69
CA ASP A 225 9.03 -11.28 10.53
C ASP A 225 10.38 -10.76 10.00
N GLY A 226 11.47 -11.03 10.73
CA GLY A 226 12.80 -10.50 10.39
C GLY A 226 13.32 -10.97 9.04
N ASP A 227 13.08 -12.23 8.67
CA ASP A 227 13.56 -12.81 7.42
C ASP A 227 12.78 -12.25 6.23
N THR A 228 11.46 -12.20 6.33
CA THR A 228 10.59 -11.59 5.33
C THR A 228 10.93 -10.11 5.12
N LYS A 229 11.18 -9.33 6.21
CA LYS A 229 11.61 -7.93 6.11
C LYS A 229 12.89 -7.80 5.27
N ARG A 230 13.92 -8.58 5.58
CA ARG A 230 15.20 -8.54 4.85
C ARG A 230 15.00 -8.83 3.35
N GLN A 231 14.23 -9.86 3.03
CA GLN A 231 13.97 -10.25 1.64
C GLN A 231 13.16 -9.20 0.89
N VAL A 232 12.07 -8.68 1.48
CA VAL A 232 11.23 -7.64 0.87
C VAL A 232 12.02 -6.36 0.64
N VAL A 233 12.76 -5.89 1.64
CA VAL A 233 13.60 -4.68 1.54
C VAL A 233 14.66 -4.86 0.46
N ALA A 234 15.35 -6.00 0.40
CA ALA A 234 16.37 -6.26 -0.63
C ALA A 234 15.78 -6.19 -2.04
N ARG A 235 14.61 -6.84 -2.28
CA ARG A 235 13.92 -6.78 -3.57
C ARG A 235 13.53 -5.35 -3.95
N ILE A 236 12.96 -4.58 -3.02
CA ILE A 236 12.52 -3.21 -3.26
C ILE A 236 13.71 -2.29 -3.53
N LEU A 237 14.78 -2.40 -2.75
CA LEU A 237 15.99 -1.59 -2.94
C LEU A 237 16.69 -1.90 -4.27
N SER A 238 16.50 -3.08 -4.88
CA SER A 238 17.02 -3.36 -6.22
C SER A 238 16.41 -2.46 -7.30
N LEU A 239 15.16 -1.99 -7.08
CA LEU A 239 14.45 -1.07 -7.97
C LEU A 239 14.64 0.41 -7.61
N LEU A 240 15.32 0.72 -6.51
CA LEU A 240 15.66 2.09 -6.15
C LEU A 240 16.94 2.51 -6.88
N LYS A 241 16.94 3.67 -7.54
CA LYS A 241 18.13 4.24 -8.20
C LYS A 241 19.25 4.50 -7.20
N PRO A 242 20.55 4.44 -7.58
CA PRO A 242 21.63 4.95 -6.75
C PRO A 242 21.37 6.39 -6.32
N GLY A 243 21.56 6.70 -5.06
CA GLY A 243 21.22 8.01 -4.48
C GLY A 243 19.73 8.30 -4.31
N GLY A 244 18.83 7.37 -4.69
CA GLY A 244 17.39 7.48 -4.49
C GLY A 244 16.99 7.36 -3.02
N TYR A 245 15.75 7.75 -2.71
CA TYR A 245 15.25 7.83 -1.34
C TYR A 245 14.23 6.73 -1.04
N PHE A 246 14.35 6.14 0.15
CA PHE A 246 13.48 5.10 0.66
C PHE A 246 12.80 5.56 1.94
N PHE A 247 11.47 5.62 1.93
CA PHE A 247 10.63 6.08 3.04
C PHE A 247 9.92 4.89 3.67
N ILE A 248 10.02 4.76 4.99
CA ILE A 248 9.32 3.75 5.78
C ILE A 248 8.41 4.43 6.81
N GLY A 249 7.54 3.68 7.49
CA GLY A 249 6.68 4.25 8.54
C GLY A 249 7.46 4.62 9.81
N HIS A 250 6.95 5.56 10.59
CA HIS A 250 7.61 6.07 11.79
C HIS A 250 7.91 5.00 12.87
N SER A 251 7.11 3.94 12.93
CA SER A 251 7.30 2.81 13.85
C SER A 251 8.22 1.71 13.31
N GLU A 252 8.79 1.92 12.12
CA GLU A 252 9.61 0.95 11.42
C GLU A 252 11.09 1.37 11.42
N THR A 253 12.01 0.42 11.27
CA THR A 253 13.45 0.67 11.17
C THR A 253 14.10 -0.27 10.18
N LEU A 254 15.22 0.15 9.59
CA LEU A 254 16.07 -0.69 8.75
C LEU A 254 17.35 -1.15 9.48
N ASN A 255 17.49 -0.85 10.78
CA ASN A 255 18.58 -1.37 11.57
C ASN A 255 18.53 -2.91 11.53
N ASP A 256 19.68 -3.54 11.29
CA ASP A 256 19.84 -5.00 11.13
C ASP A 256 19.03 -5.62 9.99
N ILE A 257 18.47 -4.79 9.09
CA ILE A 257 17.70 -5.22 7.92
C ILE A 257 18.49 -5.01 6.62
N SER A 258 19.15 -3.85 6.44
CA SER A 258 19.90 -3.57 5.21
C SER A 258 20.97 -2.51 5.40
N ASP A 259 22.18 -2.83 4.91
CA ASP A 259 23.33 -1.91 4.85
C ASP A 259 23.43 -1.16 3.52
N ALA A 260 22.54 -1.43 2.56
CA ALA A 260 22.52 -0.81 1.23
C ALA A 260 22.05 0.64 1.24
N VAL A 261 21.53 1.11 2.37
CA VAL A 261 20.99 2.47 2.55
C VAL A 261 21.60 3.14 3.76
N GLN A 262 21.61 4.47 3.77
CA GLN A 262 22.04 5.31 4.88
C GLN A 262 20.85 6.14 5.38
N SER A 263 20.64 6.19 6.69
CA SER A 263 19.63 7.07 7.29
C SER A 263 20.01 8.54 7.07
N VAL A 264 19.05 9.34 6.59
CA VAL A 264 19.22 10.79 6.37
C VAL A 264 18.26 11.62 7.22
N ALA A 265 17.16 11.01 7.68
CA ALA A 265 16.23 11.56 8.65
C ALA A 265 15.46 10.40 9.30
N PRO A 266 14.70 10.62 10.39
CA PRO A 266 13.83 9.57 10.95
C PRO A 266 12.94 8.94 9.90
N SER A 267 12.95 7.61 9.79
CA SER A 267 12.20 6.80 8.80
C SER A 267 12.49 7.11 7.32
N ILE A 268 13.58 7.82 7.01
CA ILE A 268 13.98 8.17 5.65
C ILE A 268 15.43 7.77 5.43
N TYR A 269 15.66 7.05 4.34
CA TYR A 269 16.95 6.50 3.98
C TYR A 269 17.31 6.88 2.54
N ARG A 270 18.62 6.93 2.25
CA ARG A 270 19.15 7.14 0.91
C ARG A 270 19.97 5.94 0.48
N LYS A 271 19.78 5.46 -0.73
CA LYS A 271 20.57 4.37 -1.30
C LYS A 271 22.00 4.85 -1.55
N LYS A 272 22.95 4.04 -1.11
CA LYS A 272 24.40 4.25 -1.34
C LYS A 272 24.76 4.15 -2.81
#